data_e8948c90fbe273fda08d19d49900cc2d
#
_entry.id   e8948c90fbe273fda08d19d49900cc2d
#
_cell.length_a   1.000
_cell.length_b   1.000
_cell.length_c   1.000
_cell.angle_alpha   90.00
_cell.angle_beta   90.00
_cell.angle_gamma   90.00
#
_symmetry.space_group_name_H-M   'P 1'
#
loop_
_entity.id
_entity.type
_entity.pdbx_description
1 polymer ?
#
loop_
_entity_poly.entity_id
_entity_poly.type
_entity_poly.pdbx_seq_one_letter_code
_entity_poly.pdbx_strand_id
1 'polypeptide(L)'
;MGIPELTDEQVEELCGTAEKAARGYILSKIPSERISILNITVDTEGSKPITVNVDVEVTLSPLMKSYDVKKLANEATEKAFESIETYLRKLACKSTR
;
A
#
# COMPACT_ATOMS: atom_id res chain seq x y z
N MET A 1 -3.00 -0.94 11.87
CA MET A 1 -1.78 -1.60 12.38
C MET A 1 -0.99 -0.63 13.25
N GLY A 2 -0.70 -1.04 14.49
CA GLY A 2 0.12 -0.25 15.40
C GLY A 2 1.59 -0.60 15.21
N ILE A 3 2.42 0.40 15.10
CA ILE A 3 3.83 0.24 14.75
C ILE A 3 4.69 0.96 15.77
N PRO A 4 5.84 0.36 16.18
CA PRO A 4 6.74 1.06 17.08
C PRO A 4 7.30 2.32 16.44
N GLU A 5 7.85 3.18 17.28
CA GLU A 5 8.39 4.44 16.82
C GLU A 5 9.41 4.28 15.69
N LEU A 6 9.23 5.06 14.63
CA LEU A 6 10.11 5.05 13.47
C LEU A 6 10.66 6.46 13.24
N THR A 7 11.80 6.55 12.57
CA THR A 7 12.32 7.85 12.15
C THR A 7 11.48 8.37 10.98
N ASP A 8 11.57 9.67 10.70
CA ASP A 8 10.86 10.25 9.58
C ASP A 8 11.23 9.59 8.26
N GLU A 9 12.51 9.28 8.08
CA GLU A 9 12.98 8.58 6.89
C GLU A 9 12.36 7.19 6.77
N GLN A 10 12.26 6.48 7.90
CA GLN A 10 11.66 5.14 7.92
C GLN A 10 10.17 5.21 7.60
N VAL A 11 9.50 6.25 8.08
CA VAL A 11 8.07 6.46 7.77
C VAL A 11 7.89 6.69 6.27
N GLU A 12 8.74 7.50 5.66
CA GLU A 12 8.68 7.75 4.22
C GLU A 12 8.93 6.48 3.41
N GLU A 13 9.92 5.69 3.81
CA GLU A 13 10.21 4.42 3.15
C GLU A 13 9.05 3.45 3.27
N LEU A 14 8.46 3.40 4.45
CA LEU A 14 7.32 2.53 4.71
C LEU A 14 6.14 2.89 3.80
N CYS A 15 5.81 4.17 3.74
CA CYS A 15 4.71 4.64 2.90
C CYS A 15 4.98 4.39 1.42
N GLY A 16 6.21 4.65 0.98
CA GLY A 16 6.60 4.41 -0.41
C GLY A 16 6.55 2.92 -0.77
N THR A 17 6.96 2.06 0.16
CA THR A 17 6.93 0.62 -0.03
C THR A 17 5.49 0.13 -0.17
N ALA A 18 4.60 0.62 0.69
CA ALA A 18 3.19 0.25 0.65
C ALA A 18 2.53 0.71 -0.65
N GLU A 19 2.81 1.95 -1.07
CA GLU A 19 2.26 2.49 -2.31
C GLU A 19 2.72 1.67 -3.51
N LYS A 20 4.01 1.35 -3.59
CA LYS A 20 4.55 0.57 -4.69
C LYS A 20 3.95 -0.83 -4.75
N ALA A 21 3.73 -1.45 -3.60
CA ALA A 21 3.14 -2.78 -3.54
C ALA A 21 1.71 -2.77 -4.07
N ALA A 22 0.91 -1.80 -3.65
CA ALA A 22 -0.47 -1.69 -4.11
C ALA A 22 -0.53 -1.38 -5.60
N ARG A 23 0.26 -0.41 -6.05
CA ARG A 23 0.30 -0.02 -7.46
C ARG A 23 0.77 -1.16 -8.34
N GLY A 24 1.85 -1.83 -7.93
CA GLY A 24 2.39 -2.97 -8.68
C GLY A 24 1.38 -4.10 -8.80
N TYR A 25 0.64 -4.37 -7.73
CA TYR A 25 -0.39 -5.39 -7.76
C TYR A 25 -1.46 -5.05 -8.81
N ILE A 26 -1.97 -3.82 -8.77
CA ILE A 26 -3.02 -3.39 -9.70
C ILE A 26 -2.52 -3.47 -11.14
N LEU A 27 -1.31 -2.97 -11.39
CA LEU A 27 -0.74 -2.98 -12.75
C LEU A 27 -0.41 -4.37 -13.25
N SER A 28 -0.20 -5.33 -12.33
CA SER A 28 0.01 -6.73 -12.72
C SER A 28 -1.28 -7.40 -13.16
N LYS A 29 -2.43 -6.86 -12.76
CA LYS A 29 -3.74 -7.41 -13.10
C LYS A 29 -4.40 -6.68 -14.25
N ILE A 30 -4.19 -5.37 -14.35
CA ILE A 30 -4.85 -4.51 -15.33
C ILE A 30 -3.81 -3.69 -16.07
N PRO A 31 -3.81 -3.69 -17.42
CA PRO A 31 -2.90 -2.81 -18.17
C PRO A 31 -3.18 -1.35 -17.85
N SER A 32 -2.15 -0.53 -17.80
CA SER A 32 -2.29 0.88 -17.43
C SER A 32 -3.24 1.65 -18.33
N GLU A 33 -3.31 1.28 -19.61
CA GLU A 33 -4.21 1.94 -20.56
C GLU A 33 -5.69 1.64 -20.30
N ARG A 34 -5.99 0.65 -19.46
CA ARG A 34 -7.36 0.33 -19.09
C ARG A 34 -7.76 0.99 -17.76
N ILE A 35 -6.85 1.72 -17.14
CA ILE A 35 -7.10 2.39 -15.87
C ILE A 35 -7.33 3.88 -16.14
N SER A 36 -8.50 4.39 -15.76
CA SER A 36 -8.81 5.81 -15.90
C SER A 36 -8.26 6.61 -14.73
N ILE A 37 -8.43 6.09 -13.52
CA ILE A 37 -7.96 6.76 -12.30
C ILE A 37 -7.29 5.72 -11.41
N LEU A 38 -6.13 6.05 -10.89
CA LEU A 38 -5.44 5.22 -9.92
C LEU A 38 -4.79 6.14 -8.90
N ASN A 39 -5.36 6.18 -7.70
CA ASN A 39 -4.82 6.95 -6.59
C ASN A 39 -4.59 6.03 -5.41
N ILE A 40 -3.40 6.06 -4.87
CA ILE A 40 -3.06 5.28 -3.68
C ILE A 40 -2.52 6.26 -2.66
N THR A 41 -3.18 6.30 -1.50
CA THR A 41 -2.77 7.19 -0.41
C THR A 41 -2.37 6.35 0.78
N VAL A 42 -1.20 6.63 1.32
CA VAL A 42 -0.73 5.96 2.53
C VAL A 42 -0.44 7.05 3.56
N ASP A 43 -1.19 7.03 4.65
CA ASP A 43 -1.06 8.02 5.72
C ASP A 43 -0.63 7.36 7.01
N THR A 44 0.03 8.15 7.85
CA THR A 44 0.38 7.69 9.18
C THR A 44 -0.18 8.67 10.21
N GLU A 45 -0.59 8.14 11.35
CA GLU A 45 -1.09 8.94 12.47
C GLU A 45 -0.40 8.52 13.76
N GLY A 46 -0.10 9.50 14.59
CA GLY A 46 0.54 9.27 15.87
C GLY A 46 2.02 9.00 15.73
N SER A 47 2.67 8.77 16.84
CA SER A 47 4.10 8.50 16.86
C SER A 47 4.46 7.28 17.72
N LYS A 48 3.62 6.94 18.68
CA LYS A 48 3.82 5.80 19.59
C LYS A 48 2.49 5.26 20.07
N PRO A 49 1.91 4.27 19.42
CA PRO A 49 2.30 3.64 18.16
C PRO A 49 1.88 4.47 16.95
N ILE A 50 2.52 4.20 15.83
CA ILE A 50 2.13 4.81 14.56
C ILE A 50 1.02 3.95 13.95
N THR A 51 -0.05 4.61 13.51
CA THR A 51 -1.13 3.93 12.79
C THR A 51 -0.99 4.22 11.32
N VAL A 52 -1.03 3.18 10.50
CA VAL A 52 -0.91 3.33 9.05
C VAL A 52 -2.27 3.10 8.40
N ASN A 53 -2.67 4.05 7.59
CA ASN A 53 -3.91 3.98 6.82
C ASN A 53 -3.58 3.91 5.34
N VAL A 54 -4.21 2.98 4.62
CA VAL A 54 -4.02 2.82 3.18
C VAL A 54 -5.35 3.00 2.49
N ASP A 55 -5.39 3.89 1.50
CA ASP A 55 -6.58 4.13 0.70
C ASP A 55 -6.24 3.93 -0.77
N VAL A 56 -7.03 3.09 -1.45
CA VAL A 56 -6.83 2.79 -2.87
C VAL A 56 -8.07 3.17 -3.65
N GLU A 57 -7.90 4.08 -4.60
CA GLU A 57 -8.98 4.48 -5.49
C GLU A 57 -8.61 4.06 -6.91
N VAL A 58 -9.46 3.23 -7.52
CA VAL A 58 -9.25 2.74 -8.88
C VAL A 58 -10.54 2.90 -9.67
N THR A 59 -10.42 3.51 -10.84
CA THR A 59 -11.53 3.57 -11.80
C THR A 59 -11.02 3.02 -13.12
N LEU A 60 -11.73 2.05 -13.67
CA LEU A 60 -11.35 1.39 -14.89
C LEU A 60 -12.07 1.98 -16.10
N SER A 61 -11.48 1.77 -17.28
CA SER A 61 -12.10 2.14 -18.54
C SER A 61 -13.48 1.49 -18.68
N PRO A 62 -14.44 2.16 -19.37
CA PRO A 62 -15.77 1.55 -19.61
C PRO A 62 -15.69 0.18 -20.29
N LEU A 63 -14.57 -0.13 -20.95
CA LEU A 63 -14.37 -1.44 -21.59
C LEU A 63 -14.23 -2.57 -20.56
N MET A 64 -13.98 -2.23 -19.29
CA MET A 64 -13.80 -3.19 -18.22
C MET A 64 -15.01 -3.27 -17.29
N LYS A 65 -16.20 -3.14 -17.83
CA LYS A 65 -17.46 -3.05 -17.06
C LYS A 65 -17.70 -4.20 -16.09
N SER A 66 -17.31 -5.39 -16.47
CA SER A 66 -17.58 -6.56 -15.65
C SER A 66 -16.50 -6.87 -14.63
N TYR A 67 -15.46 -6.06 -14.58
CA TYR A 67 -14.38 -6.29 -13.65
C TYR A 67 -14.75 -5.81 -12.24
N ASP A 68 -14.44 -6.63 -11.24
CA ASP A 68 -14.74 -6.28 -9.85
C ASP A 68 -13.67 -5.34 -9.28
N VAL A 69 -13.90 -4.05 -9.44
CA VAL A 69 -12.98 -3.00 -8.99
C VAL A 69 -12.82 -2.99 -7.48
N LYS A 70 -13.90 -3.24 -6.76
CA LYS A 70 -13.87 -3.24 -5.30
C LYS A 70 -12.96 -4.34 -4.77
N LYS A 71 -13.05 -5.53 -5.36
CA LYS A 71 -12.20 -6.63 -4.98
C LYS A 71 -10.74 -6.32 -5.30
N LEU A 72 -10.49 -5.72 -6.46
CA LEU A 72 -9.14 -5.33 -6.86
C LEU A 72 -8.53 -4.35 -5.87
N ALA A 73 -9.29 -3.32 -5.48
CA ALA A 73 -8.83 -2.32 -4.52
C ALA A 73 -8.53 -2.95 -3.16
N ASN A 74 -9.41 -3.85 -2.72
CA ASN A 74 -9.21 -4.54 -1.43
C ASN A 74 -7.96 -5.41 -1.45
N GLU A 75 -7.73 -6.13 -2.54
CA GLU A 75 -6.56 -6.97 -2.68
C GLU A 75 -5.28 -6.14 -2.73
N ALA A 76 -5.33 -4.98 -3.41
CA ALA A 76 -4.19 -4.07 -3.45
C ALA A 76 -3.88 -3.54 -2.06
N THR A 77 -4.90 -3.22 -1.28
CA THR A 77 -4.73 -2.77 0.10
C THR A 77 -4.06 -3.86 0.95
N GLU A 78 -4.47 -5.10 0.77
CA GLU A 78 -3.85 -6.23 1.47
C GLU A 78 -2.37 -6.35 1.11
N LYS A 79 -2.04 -6.18 -0.16
CA LYS A 79 -0.64 -6.24 -0.60
C LYS A 79 0.18 -5.11 0.02
N ALA A 80 -0.42 -3.93 0.16
CA ALA A 80 0.25 -2.82 0.82
C ALA A 80 0.58 -3.17 2.27
N PHE A 81 -0.38 -3.74 3.01
CA PHE A 81 -0.14 -4.13 4.40
C PHE A 81 0.87 -5.26 4.52
N GLU A 82 0.86 -6.22 3.59
CA GLU A 82 1.87 -7.29 3.57
C GLU A 82 3.28 -6.70 3.40
N SER A 83 3.42 -5.70 2.53
CA SER A 83 4.71 -5.08 2.30
C SER A 83 5.18 -4.29 3.54
N ILE A 84 4.23 -3.68 4.25
CA ILE A 84 4.53 -2.98 5.50
C ILE A 84 5.06 -3.97 6.53
N GLU A 85 4.40 -5.12 6.68
CA GLU A 85 4.85 -6.14 7.61
C GLU A 85 6.27 -6.63 7.27
N THR A 86 6.52 -6.86 5.99
CA THR A 86 7.83 -7.29 5.53
C THR A 86 8.91 -6.26 5.87
N TYR A 87 8.59 -4.99 5.63
CA TYR A 87 9.50 -3.89 5.93
C TYR A 87 9.84 -3.85 7.43
N LEU A 88 8.81 -3.97 8.27
CA LEU A 88 9.01 -3.94 9.72
C LEU A 88 9.82 -5.13 10.21
N ARG A 89 9.63 -6.29 9.62
CA ARG A 89 10.43 -7.48 9.97
C ARG A 89 11.90 -7.26 9.65
N LYS A 90 12.19 -6.63 8.52
CA LYS A 90 13.57 -6.32 8.14
C LYS A 90 14.21 -5.36 9.13
N LEU A 91 13.47 -4.35 9.58
CA LEU A 91 13.97 -3.42 10.58
C LEU A 91 14.23 -4.13 11.91
N ALA A 92 13.31 -5.01 12.32
CA ALA A 92 13.47 -5.75 13.57
C ALA A 92 14.69 -6.65 13.51
N CYS A 93 14.95 -7.31 12.37
CA CYS A 93 16.12 -8.14 12.21
C CYS A 93 17.40 -7.33 12.33
N LYS A 94 17.42 -6.12 11.79
CA LYS A 94 18.59 -5.24 11.88
C LYS A 94 18.80 -4.74 13.30
N SER A 95 17.74 -4.48 14.02
CA SER A 95 17.84 -3.91 15.36
C SER A 95 18.16 -4.94 16.44
N THR A 96 18.05 -6.23 16.14
CA THR A 96 18.36 -7.28 17.10
C THR A 96 19.83 -7.63 17.15
N ARG A 97 20.62 -6.97 16.40
CA ARG A 97 22.06 -7.22 16.36
C ARG A 97 22.84 -6.46 17.39
#